data_8d193b3f3289f386a935adf7a0b81ba7
#
_entry.id   8d193b3f3289f386a935adf7a0b81ba7
#
_cell.length_a   1.000
_cell.length_b   1.000
_cell.length_c   1.000
_cell.angle_alpha   90.00
_cell.angle_beta   90.00
_cell.angle_gamma   90.00
#
_symmetry.space_group_name_H-M   'P 1'
#
loop_
_entity.id
_entity.type
_entity.pdbx_description
1 polymer ?
#
loop_
_entity_poly.entity_id
_entity_poly.type
_entity_poly.pdbx_seq_one_letter_code
_entity_poly.pdbx_strand_id
1 'polypeptide(L)'
;MSHRTPGRPAAVAVAGAMALLLAACSSTAATSAPPAPTSTGAGVALVGAPLEVPDGLDVAPFDEPREVQVPDGWSVSLWARVDAARLAAWTPDGRLLVSRPKQGDVVLLSPGEGEPASTTLLSGLEQPHGLAFAGSTLYVAQSDRVDAYPYDAGRVGDPRPVADGLPDAKSDDLRGAYAHALKSVAVGEDGAVYVSVGSTGNVSEEDRSADPERATVLRVPPGGGEPAVFARGVRNGTGLAVGPDGSVWSAVNNRDNIAYPYDRAADGDGGSDQGEVLDAYVADHPLEPLARLTQGRDLGWPYCNPDPDAEPGVPGSPLVYADRPFVRDVQTNADGAELDCDALAPVEQGMGAHSAPLGLSFAEDLPGPLGDGALVGIHGSWNRQPPRPPEVAFFPWRDGGLGDQQTLLGGFQDADGARWGRPVMAVQGPDDAVYVTDDAAGAVYRMVPPAR
;
A
#
# COMPACT_ATOMS: atom_id res chain seq x y z
N MET A 1 -54.35 23.53 33.82
CA MET A 1 -54.51 23.48 35.28
C MET A 1 -53.17 23.01 35.84
N SER A 2 -52.48 23.94 36.34
CA SER A 2 -52.06 24.26 37.68
C SER A 2 -50.80 23.50 38.14
N HIS A 3 -49.65 24.14 38.10
CA HIS A 3 -48.84 24.72 39.16
C HIS A 3 -48.27 23.70 40.19
N ARG A 4 -47.02 23.58 40.53
CA ARG A 4 -46.08 24.55 41.12
C ARG A 4 -44.66 23.93 41.29
N THR A 5 -43.61 24.64 40.99
CA THR A 5 -42.33 24.68 41.72
C THR A 5 -42.55 25.49 43.04
N PRO A 6 -41.67 25.60 44.07
CA PRO A 6 -40.19 25.52 44.09
C PRO A 6 -39.60 24.99 45.45
N GLY A 7 -38.27 25.02 45.61
CA GLY A 7 -37.64 25.04 46.92
C GLY A 7 -36.15 24.66 46.97
N ARG A 8 -35.27 25.63 46.88
CA ARG A 8 -33.96 25.65 47.57
C ARG A 8 -34.15 26.30 48.96
N PRO A 9 -33.33 26.03 49.99
CA PRO A 9 -31.99 26.53 50.24
C PRO A 9 -31.13 25.53 51.09
N ALA A 10 -29.94 25.68 51.56
CA ALA A 10 -28.95 26.69 51.80
C ALA A 10 -27.66 25.99 52.31
N ALA A 11 -26.57 26.64 52.19
CA ALA A 11 -25.23 26.26 52.60
C ALA A 11 -24.98 26.27 54.11
N VAL A 12 -24.03 25.42 54.56
CA VAL A 12 -23.18 25.73 55.73
C VAL A 12 -21.76 25.24 55.45
N ALA A 13 -20.82 26.15 55.55
CA ALA A 13 -19.39 25.92 55.53
C ALA A 13 -18.87 25.72 56.96
N VAL A 14 -17.94 24.83 57.16
CA VAL A 14 -16.95 24.92 58.26
C VAL A 14 -15.60 24.43 57.77
N ALA A 15 -14.61 25.27 57.99
CA ALA A 15 -13.21 25.09 57.68
C ALA A 15 -12.48 24.27 58.75
N GLY A 16 -11.41 23.64 58.37
CA GLY A 16 -10.42 23.02 59.27
C GLY A 16 -9.22 22.49 58.50
N ALA A 17 -8.16 23.24 58.58
CA ALA A 17 -6.87 22.94 57.96
C ALA A 17 -6.09 21.83 58.72
N MET A 18 -5.36 20.99 58.02
CA MET A 18 -3.96 20.65 58.39
C MET A 18 -3.23 19.95 57.27
N ALA A 19 -2.18 20.58 56.82
CA ALA A 19 -1.25 20.09 55.81
C ALA A 19 -0.34 18.99 56.39
N LEU A 20 -0.14 17.92 55.61
CA LEU A 20 1.03 17.06 55.70
C LEU A 20 1.50 16.74 54.31
N LEU A 21 2.65 17.32 53.96
CA LEU A 21 3.44 17.06 52.77
C LEU A 21 4.04 15.65 52.89
N LEU A 22 3.60 14.76 52.03
CA LEU A 22 4.37 13.55 51.68
C LEU A 22 4.71 13.63 50.19
N ALA A 23 5.97 13.97 49.94
CA ALA A 23 6.57 13.89 48.62
C ALA A 23 6.71 12.41 48.23
N ALA A 24 5.80 11.91 47.40
CA ALA A 24 5.97 10.65 46.71
C ALA A 24 6.65 10.95 45.37
N CYS A 25 7.95 10.61 45.25
CA CYS A 25 8.64 10.54 43.97
C CYS A 25 8.01 9.42 43.15
N SER A 26 7.07 9.77 42.28
CA SER A 26 6.62 8.89 41.20
C SER A 26 7.67 8.95 40.10
N SER A 27 8.60 8.01 40.09
CA SER A 27 9.39 7.72 38.89
C SER A 27 8.47 7.11 37.85
N THR A 28 7.96 7.94 36.95
CA THR A 28 7.40 7.45 35.68
C THR A 28 8.53 6.82 34.91
N ALA A 29 8.59 5.49 34.91
CA ALA A 29 9.39 4.76 33.94
C ALA A 29 8.79 5.12 32.55
N ALA A 30 9.51 5.89 31.78
CA ALA A 30 9.24 6.04 30.36
C ALA A 30 9.43 4.65 29.75
N THR A 31 8.33 3.99 29.42
CA THR A 31 8.34 2.82 28.54
C THR A 31 8.88 3.32 27.21
N SER A 32 10.15 3.05 26.93
CA SER A 32 10.71 3.26 25.59
C SER A 32 9.93 2.36 24.64
N ALA A 33 9.32 2.98 23.61
CA ALA A 33 8.74 2.23 22.51
C ALA A 33 9.77 1.22 21.98
N PRO A 34 9.38 0.00 21.60
CA PRO A 34 10.29 -0.93 20.97
C PRO A 34 10.88 -0.26 19.72
N PRO A 35 12.19 -0.46 19.46
CA PRO A 35 12.81 0.08 18.26
C PRO A 35 12.07 -0.44 17.03
N ALA A 36 11.88 0.43 16.05
CA ALA A 36 11.42 0.00 14.74
C ALA A 36 12.32 -1.15 14.23
N PRO A 37 11.77 -2.14 13.51
CA PRO A 37 12.56 -3.26 13.04
C PRO A 37 13.76 -2.74 12.24
N THR A 38 14.96 -3.05 12.71
CA THR A 38 16.20 -2.72 12.00
C THR A 38 16.29 -3.66 10.81
N SER A 39 16.17 -3.10 9.60
CA SER A 39 16.59 -3.82 8.39
C SER A 39 18.08 -4.19 8.57
N THR A 40 18.42 -5.45 8.44
CA THR A 40 19.80 -5.95 8.59
C THR A 40 20.68 -5.70 7.34
N GLY A 41 20.12 -5.13 6.27
CA GLY A 41 20.87 -4.59 5.13
C GLY A 41 21.37 -3.19 5.44
N ALA A 42 22.63 -2.86 5.08
CA ALA A 42 23.12 -1.49 5.10
C ALA A 42 22.32 -0.66 4.11
N GLY A 43 21.15 -0.15 4.54
CA GLY A 43 20.33 0.75 3.76
C GLY A 43 21.09 2.02 3.40
N VAL A 44 20.62 2.71 2.36
CA VAL A 44 21.16 4.03 2.02
C VAL A 44 20.86 4.98 3.16
N ALA A 45 21.89 5.71 3.62
CA ALA A 45 21.69 6.72 4.65
C ALA A 45 20.75 7.83 4.14
N LEU A 46 19.71 8.11 4.90
CA LEU A 46 18.76 9.19 4.58
C LEU A 46 19.20 10.49 5.25
N VAL A 47 18.98 11.59 4.57
CA VAL A 47 19.16 12.96 5.06
C VAL A 47 17.88 13.75 4.91
N GLY A 48 17.66 14.73 5.80
CA GLY A 48 16.59 15.71 5.64
C GLY A 48 16.91 16.65 4.48
N ALA A 49 15.95 16.82 3.57
CA ALA A 49 16.04 17.75 2.46
C ALA A 49 14.75 18.60 2.38
N PRO A 50 14.86 19.91 2.07
CA PRO A 50 13.67 20.72 1.85
C PRO A 50 12.92 20.21 0.60
N LEU A 51 11.59 20.16 0.68
CA LEU A 51 10.76 20.00 -0.51
C LEU A 51 10.73 21.33 -1.26
N GLU A 52 11.26 21.33 -2.49
CA GLU A 52 11.19 22.49 -3.36
C GLU A 52 9.77 22.67 -3.90
N VAL A 53 9.12 23.79 -3.59
CA VAL A 53 7.77 24.12 -4.07
C VAL A 53 7.86 25.30 -5.01
N PRO A 54 7.56 25.12 -6.31
CA PRO A 54 7.54 26.22 -7.28
C PRO A 54 6.48 27.28 -6.94
N ASP A 55 6.74 28.53 -7.32
CA ASP A 55 5.79 29.63 -7.20
C ASP A 55 4.44 29.28 -7.84
N GLY A 56 3.35 29.49 -7.11
CA GLY A 56 1.99 29.19 -7.57
C GLY A 56 1.48 27.78 -7.24
N LEU A 57 2.36 26.88 -6.78
CA LEU A 57 1.98 25.54 -6.25
C LEU A 57 1.96 25.51 -4.71
N ASP A 58 2.29 26.60 -4.05
CA ASP A 58 2.42 26.84 -2.61
C ASP A 58 1.06 26.97 -1.87
N VAL A 59 0.09 26.13 -2.24
CA VAL A 59 -1.19 26.02 -1.54
C VAL A 59 -1.21 24.76 -0.67
N ALA A 60 -2.06 24.74 0.36
CA ALA A 60 -2.09 23.62 1.31
C ALA A 60 -2.03 22.23 0.64
N PRO A 61 -1.24 21.30 1.18
CA PRO A 61 -0.44 21.35 2.40
C PRO A 61 0.98 21.95 2.21
N PHE A 62 1.27 22.63 1.09
CA PHE A 62 2.58 23.18 0.71
C PHE A 62 2.69 24.70 0.96
N ASP A 63 1.72 25.30 1.61
CA ASP A 63 1.73 26.68 2.11
C ASP A 63 2.65 26.89 3.32
N GLU A 64 3.18 25.77 3.86
CA GLU A 64 4.22 25.73 4.87
C GLU A 64 5.44 24.97 4.36
N PRO A 65 6.67 25.32 4.78
CA PRO A 65 7.87 24.57 4.42
C PRO A 65 7.75 23.11 4.86
N ARG A 66 8.07 22.18 3.96
CA ARG A 66 8.11 20.73 4.23
C ARG A 66 9.52 20.21 4.09
N GLU A 67 9.89 19.28 4.97
CA GLU A 67 11.14 18.54 4.90
C GLU A 67 10.83 17.08 4.63
N VAL A 68 11.56 16.47 3.72
CA VAL A 68 11.46 15.06 3.35
C VAL A 68 12.77 14.34 3.69
N GLN A 69 12.72 13.02 3.80
CA GLN A 69 13.87 12.16 4.02
C GLN A 69 14.22 11.46 2.71
N VAL A 70 15.44 11.66 2.23
CA VAL A 70 15.92 11.10 0.95
C VAL A 70 17.35 10.60 1.07
N PRO A 71 17.85 9.76 0.16
CA PRO A 71 19.27 9.42 0.08
C PRO A 71 20.12 10.68 -0.11
N ASP A 72 21.34 10.67 0.43
CA ASP A 72 22.25 11.81 0.33
C ASP A 72 22.51 12.22 -1.13
N GLY A 73 22.46 13.52 -1.40
CA GLY A 73 22.64 14.11 -2.73
C GLY A 73 21.38 14.11 -3.61
N TRP A 74 20.26 13.52 -3.19
CA TRP A 74 18.98 13.62 -3.91
C TRP A 74 18.27 14.91 -3.59
N SER A 75 17.54 15.46 -4.56
CA SER A 75 16.61 16.59 -4.36
C SER A 75 15.17 16.19 -4.69
N VAL A 76 14.20 16.86 -4.08
CA VAL A 76 12.77 16.61 -4.31
C VAL A 76 12.04 17.92 -4.54
N SER A 77 11.24 17.97 -5.58
CA SER A 77 10.39 19.11 -5.89
C SER A 77 8.93 18.67 -6.07
N LEU A 78 8.00 19.56 -5.75
CA LEU A 78 6.61 19.43 -6.17
C LEU A 78 6.54 19.72 -7.68
N TRP A 79 6.30 18.68 -8.47
CA TRP A 79 6.33 18.76 -9.93
C TRP A 79 4.97 19.17 -10.52
N ALA A 80 3.86 18.65 -9.95
CA ALA A 80 2.51 18.98 -10.39
C ALA A 80 1.49 18.86 -9.24
N ARG A 81 0.40 19.62 -9.36
CA ARG A 81 -0.81 19.45 -8.55
C ARG A 81 -1.78 18.55 -9.31
N VAL A 82 -2.11 17.39 -8.72
CA VAL A 82 -3.07 16.42 -9.28
C VAL A 82 -3.92 15.86 -8.16
N ASP A 83 -5.12 16.39 -8.00
CA ASP A 83 -6.03 15.95 -6.95
C ASP A 83 -6.39 14.47 -7.06
N ALA A 84 -6.31 13.76 -5.93
CA ALA A 84 -6.58 12.33 -5.81
C ALA A 84 -5.78 11.47 -6.81
N ALA A 85 -4.51 11.85 -7.05
CA ALA A 85 -3.58 11.12 -7.90
C ALA A 85 -3.38 9.69 -7.40
N ARG A 86 -3.58 8.70 -8.28
CA ARG A 86 -3.42 7.29 -7.91
C ARG A 86 -2.25 6.66 -8.66
N LEU A 87 -2.49 5.67 -9.52
CA LEU A 87 -1.40 5.02 -10.24
C LEU A 87 -0.93 5.87 -11.42
N ALA A 88 0.32 5.69 -11.79
CA ALA A 88 0.97 6.42 -12.87
C ALA A 88 1.69 5.48 -13.83
N ALA A 89 1.78 5.88 -15.10
CA ALA A 89 2.56 5.18 -16.12
C ALA A 89 3.14 6.17 -17.12
N TRP A 90 4.40 5.97 -17.52
CA TRP A 90 5.01 6.73 -18.58
C TRP A 90 4.50 6.26 -19.95
N THR A 91 4.18 7.22 -20.80
CA THR A 91 3.85 6.96 -22.19
C THR A 91 5.13 6.72 -23.01
N PRO A 92 5.04 6.05 -24.16
CA PRO A 92 6.23 5.83 -25.03
C PRO A 92 6.90 7.11 -25.56
N ASP A 93 6.18 8.23 -25.54
CA ASP A 93 6.66 9.56 -25.95
C ASP A 93 7.06 10.46 -24.78
N GLY A 94 7.27 9.88 -23.58
CA GLY A 94 7.86 10.57 -22.44
C GLY A 94 6.94 11.54 -21.70
N ARG A 95 5.63 11.23 -21.62
CA ARG A 95 4.66 11.94 -20.80
C ARG A 95 4.19 11.04 -19.67
N LEU A 96 3.72 11.63 -18.56
CA LEU A 96 3.23 10.86 -17.43
C LEU A 96 1.70 10.83 -17.42
N LEU A 97 1.12 9.62 -17.41
CA LEU A 97 -0.29 9.41 -17.12
C LEU A 97 -0.49 9.26 -15.62
N VAL A 98 -1.58 9.82 -15.10
CA VAL A 98 -2.01 9.64 -13.72
C VAL A 98 -3.51 9.32 -13.71
N SER A 99 -3.88 8.20 -13.08
CA SER A 99 -5.29 7.83 -12.90
C SER A 99 -5.91 8.57 -11.71
N ARG A 100 -7.19 8.96 -11.84
CA ARG A 100 -7.98 9.61 -10.79
C ARG A 100 -9.34 8.91 -10.63
N PRO A 101 -9.40 7.82 -9.86
CA PRO A 101 -10.62 7.00 -9.75
C PRO A 101 -11.85 7.77 -9.31
N LYS A 102 -11.71 8.72 -8.38
CA LYS A 102 -12.83 9.54 -7.89
C LYS A 102 -13.39 10.50 -8.93
N GLN A 103 -12.54 10.97 -9.85
CA GLN A 103 -12.93 11.86 -10.95
C GLN A 103 -13.40 11.09 -12.19
N GLY A 104 -13.11 9.79 -12.27
CA GLY A 104 -13.44 8.96 -13.41
C GLY A 104 -12.62 9.32 -14.66
N ASP A 105 -11.35 9.72 -14.48
CA ASP A 105 -10.51 10.16 -15.58
C ASP A 105 -9.05 9.75 -15.46
N VAL A 106 -8.32 9.93 -16.55
CA VAL A 106 -6.86 9.79 -16.63
C VAL A 106 -6.31 11.09 -17.19
N VAL A 107 -5.41 11.73 -16.43
CA VAL A 107 -4.72 12.95 -16.88
C VAL A 107 -3.37 12.62 -17.50
N LEU A 108 -2.98 13.43 -18.48
CA LEU A 108 -1.69 13.39 -19.17
C LEU A 108 -0.90 14.63 -18.78
N LEU A 109 0.24 14.41 -18.15
CA LEU A 109 1.20 15.44 -17.76
C LEU A 109 2.32 15.48 -18.78
N SER A 110 2.46 16.58 -19.49
CA SER A 110 3.51 16.75 -20.51
C SER A 110 4.65 17.56 -19.92
N PRO A 111 5.85 16.98 -19.74
CA PRO A 111 7.02 17.70 -19.24
C PRO A 111 7.33 18.96 -20.05
N GLY A 112 7.81 20.02 -19.38
CA GLY A 112 8.19 21.29 -19.97
C GLY A 112 9.12 22.05 -19.03
N GLU A 113 9.39 23.32 -19.32
CA GLU A 113 10.06 24.20 -18.37
C GLU A 113 9.09 24.54 -17.23
N GLY A 114 9.40 24.11 -16.00
CA GLY A 114 8.56 24.31 -14.80
C GLY A 114 7.45 23.27 -14.64
N GLU A 115 6.25 23.70 -14.27
CA GLU A 115 5.10 22.82 -14.09
C GLU A 115 4.69 22.18 -15.41
N PRO A 116 4.41 20.85 -15.45
CA PRO A 116 4.01 20.17 -16.67
C PRO A 116 2.63 20.65 -17.14
N ALA A 117 2.45 20.70 -18.45
CA ALA A 117 1.12 20.93 -19.01
C ALA A 117 0.21 19.73 -18.73
N SER A 118 -0.93 19.98 -18.07
CA SER A 118 -1.91 18.95 -17.71
C SER A 118 -3.11 18.98 -18.65
N THR A 119 -3.48 17.80 -19.18
CA THR A 119 -4.69 17.62 -20.00
C THR A 119 -5.40 16.33 -19.62
N THR A 120 -6.73 16.29 -19.73
CA THR A 120 -7.47 15.05 -19.56
C THR A 120 -7.36 14.21 -20.84
N LEU A 121 -6.77 13.03 -20.73
CA LEU A 121 -6.62 12.08 -21.84
C LEU A 121 -7.89 11.23 -22.02
N LEU A 122 -8.43 10.72 -20.93
CA LEU A 122 -9.64 9.89 -20.88
C LEU A 122 -10.58 10.42 -19.80
N SER A 123 -11.88 10.35 -20.01
CA SER A 123 -12.90 10.76 -19.05
C SER A 123 -14.15 9.89 -19.14
N GLY A 124 -15.00 9.95 -18.10
CA GLY A 124 -16.23 9.15 -18.04
C GLY A 124 -15.98 7.67 -17.81
N LEU A 125 -14.84 7.33 -17.21
CA LEU A 125 -14.44 5.98 -16.85
C LEU A 125 -14.99 5.59 -15.47
N GLU A 126 -15.21 4.29 -15.26
CA GLU A 126 -15.67 3.77 -13.97
C GLU A 126 -14.47 3.48 -13.06
N GLN A 127 -14.16 4.42 -12.14
CA GLN A 127 -13.04 4.32 -11.20
C GLN A 127 -11.72 3.84 -11.84
N PRO A 128 -11.17 4.52 -12.87
CA PRO A 128 -9.94 4.10 -13.52
C PRO A 128 -8.78 4.12 -12.51
N HIS A 129 -8.01 3.02 -12.45
CA HIS A 129 -6.93 2.89 -11.48
C HIS A 129 -5.63 2.38 -12.11
N GLY A 130 -5.56 1.10 -12.51
CA GLY A 130 -4.38 0.52 -13.12
C GLY A 130 -4.10 1.05 -14.51
N LEU A 131 -2.84 1.41 -14.78
CA LEU A 131 -2.34 1.89 -16.07
C LEU A 131 -1.12 1.07 -16.47
N ALA A 132 -1.08 0.56 -17.69
CA ALA A 132 0.10 -0.11 -18.23
C ALA A 132 0.25 0.14 -19.74
N PHE A 133 1.48 0.08 -20.24
CA PHE A 133 1.77 0.12 -21.67
C PHE A 133 2.39 -1.18 -22.15
N ALA A 134 2.00 -1.59 -23.37
CA ALA A 134 2.72 -2.56 -24.16
C ALA A 134 2.91 -1.98 -25.57
N GLY A 135 4.10 -1.55 -25.90
CA GLY A 135 4.37 -0.77 -27.10
C GLY A 135 3.52 0.51 -27.14
N SER A 136 2.73 0.67 -28.20
CA SER A 136 1.80 1.81 -28.37
C SER A 136 0.38 1.53 -27.85
N THR A 137 0.16 0.52 -27.03
CA THR A 137 -1.17 0.20 -26.48
C THR A 137 -1.20 0.56 -25.01
N LEU A 138 -2.12 1.44 -24.63
CA LEU A 138 -2.44 1.78 -23.26
C LEU A 138 -3.53 0.84 -22.71
N TYR A 139 -3.27 0.17 -21.62
CA TYR A 139 -4.23 -0.62 -20.87
C TYR A 139 -4.72 0.18 -19.66
N VAL A 140 -6.03 0.30 -19.49
CA VAL A 140 -6.65 1.00 -18.36
C VAL A 140 -7.57 0.04 -17.63
N ALA A 141 -7.26 -0.23 -16.38
CA ALA A 141 -8.13 -1.00 -15.50
C ALA A 141 -9.12 -0.05 -14.83
N GLN A 142 -10.40 -0.35 -15.03
CA GLN A 142 -11.54 0.27 -14.35
C GLN A 142 -12.07 -0.69 -13.26
N SER A 143 -13.06 -0.30 -12.48
CA SER A 143 -13.57 -1.17 -11.43
C SER A 143 -14.26 -2.43 -11.96
N ASP A 144 -14.87 -2.37 -13.15
CA ASP A 144 -15.67 -3.43 -13.76
C ASP A 144 -15.03 -4.08 -15.01
N ARG A 145 -13.95 -3.50 -15.55
CA ARG A 145 -13.31 -3.94 -16.80
C ARG A 145 -11.87 -3.52 -16.96
N VAL A 146 -11.22 -4.07 -17.99
CA VAL A 146 -9.94 -3.56 -18.54
C VAL A 146 -10.12 -3.30 -20.01
N ASP A 147 -9.79 -2.09 -20.45
CA ASP A 147 -9.80 -1.69 -21.85
C ASP A 147 -8.38 -1.39 -22.37
N ALA A 148 -8.13 -1.73 -23.63
CA ALA A 148 -6.92 -1.40 -24.35
C ALA A 148 -7.18 -0.31 -25.40
N TYR A 149 -6.40 0.75 -25.36
CA TYR A 149 -6.50 1.92 -26.24
C TYR A 149 -5.26 2.02 -27.11
N PRO A 150 -5.39 2.12 -28.46
CA PRO A 150 -4.28 2.58 -29.28
C PRO A 150 -3.86 3.98 -28.83
N TYR A 151 -2.55 4.18 -28.57
CA TYR A 151 -2.01 5.46 -28.15
C TYR A 151 -1.05 6.01 -29.20
N ASP A 152 -1.20 7.28 -29.54
CA ASP A 152 -0.32 8.00 -30.44
C ASP A 152 -0.17 9.46 -30.01
N ALA A 153 1.03 9.86 -29.62
CA ALA A 153 1.44 11.24 -29.34
C ALA A 153 0.43 12.06 -28.49
N GLY A 154 -0.04 11.48 -27.37
CA GLY A 154 -0.98 12.14 -26.46
C GLY A 154 -2.43 12.03 -26.87
N ARG A 155 -2.78 11.11 -27.75
CA ARG A 155 -4.15 10.79 -28.15
C ARG A 155 -4.39 9.30 -28.02
N VAL A 156 -5.64 8.94 -27.79
CA VAL A 156 -6.08 7.54 -27.76
C VAL A 156 -7.15 7.30 -28.83
N GLY A 157 -7.10 6.12 -29.43
CA GLY A 157 -8.16 5.64 -30.32
C GLY A 157 -9.32 4.99 -29.56
N ASP A 158 -10.24 4.33 -30.29
CA ASP A 158 -11.36 3.62 -29.70
C ASP A 158 -10.88 2.46 -28.82
N PRO A 159 -11.52 2.23 -27.66
CA PRO A 159 -11.18 1.15 -26.75
C PRO A 159 -11.52 -0.22 -27.33
N ARG A 160 -10.69 -1.20 -26.97
CA ARG A 160 -10.96 -2.62 -27.20
C ARG A 160 -11.03 -3.30 -25.82
N PRO A 161 -12.14 -3.98 -25.47
CA PRO A 161 -12.24 -4.74 -24.23
C PRO A 161 -11.17 -5.84 -24.15
N VAL A 162 -10.53 -5.95 -22.99
CA VAL A 162 -9.53 -6.99 -22.64
C VAL A 162 -10.11 -7.96 -21.62
N ALA A 163 -10.76 -7.42 -20.59
CA ALA A 163 -11.54 -8.16 -19.62
C ALA A 163 -12.79 -7.34 -19.30
N ASP A 164 -13.95 -7.97 -19.20
CA ASP A 164 -15.24 -7.32 -18.91
C ASP A 164 -15.99 -8.12 -17.84
N GLY A 165 -16.97 -7.50 -17.19
CA GLY A 165 -17.76 -8.16 -16.15
C GLY A 165 -16.96 -8.49 -14.88
N LEU A 166 -15.88 -7.75 -14.60
CA LEU A 166 -15.14 -7.92 -13.36
C LEU A 166 -16.01 -7.52 -12.15
N PRO A 167 -15.83 -8.15 -10.98
CA PRO A 167 -16.56 -7.79 -9.77
C PRO A 167 -16.38 -6.33 -9.40
N ASP A 168 -17.49 -5.65 -9.13
CA ASP A 168 -17.53 -4.22 -8.82
C ASP A 168 -18.64 -3.95 -7.81
N ALA A 169 -18.64 -2.78 -7.17
CA ALA A 169 -19.67 -2.41 -6.18
C ALA A 169 -21.09 -2.39 -6.74
N LYS A 170 -21.25 -2.31 -8.06
CA LYS A 170 -22.55 -2.35 -8.76
C LYS A 170 -22.99 -3.76 -9.13
N SER A 171 -22.15 -4.78 -8.96
CA SER A 171 -22.51 -6.17 -9.20
C SER A 171 -23.69 -6.58 -8.32
N ASP A 172 -24.65 -7.31 -8.86
CA ASP A 172 -25.92 -7.63 -8.20
C ASP A 172 -25.77 -8.33 -6.86
N ASP A 173 -24.77 -9.20 -6.73
CA ASP A 173 -24.45 -9.94 -5.52
C ASP A 173 -23.79 -9.07 -4.44
N LEU A 174 -23.06 -8.01 -4.83
CA LEU A 174 -22.28 -7.15 -3.92
C LEU A 174 -23.09 -5.98 -3.35
N ARG A 175 -24.15 -5.52 -4.02
CA ARG A 175 -25.11 -4.51 -3.54
C ARG A 175 -24.47 -3.24 -2.99
N GLY A 176 -23.37 -2.79 -3.57
CA GLY A 176 -22.60 -1.63 -3.13
C GLY A 176 -21.52 -1.92 -2.07
N ALA A 177 -21.40 -3.13 -1.58
CA ALA A 177 -20.43 -3.53 -0.57
C ALA A 177 -19.19 -4.17 -1.19
N TYR A 178 -18.27 -3.35 -1.71
CA TYR A 178 -17.00 -3.80 -2.26
C TYR A 178 -15.85 -2.89 -1.84
N ALA A 179 -15.13 -3.28 -0.80
CA ALA A 179 -14.08 -2.46 -0.20
C ALA A 179 -12.88 -2.25 -1.15
N HIS A 180 -12.50 -3.26 -1.92
CA HIS A 180 -11.31 -3.24 -2.78
C HIS A 180 -11.69 -3.33 -4.26
N ALA A 181 -12.56 -2.43 -4.70
CA ALA A 181 -13.09 -2.39 -6.08
C ALA A 181 -12.04 -1.98 -7.13
N LEU A 182 -11.01 -1.22 -6.74
CA LEU A 182 -9.99 -0.71 -7.66
C LEU A 182 -9.14 -1.86 -8.21
N LYS A 183 -8.97 -1.90 -9.53
CA LYS A 183 -8.20 -2.92 -10.25
C LYS A 183 -6.84 -2.37 -10.66
N SER A 184 -5.83 -3.22 -10.66
CA SER A 184 -4.55 -2.92 -11.30
C SER A 184 -4.31 -3.83 -12.50
N VAL A 185 -3.47 -3.38 -13.42
CA VAL A 185 -3.15 -4.10 -14.65
C VAL A 185 -1.64 -4.09 -14.87
N ALA A 186 -1.11 -5.23 -15.29
CA ALA A 186 0.26 -5.36 -15.80
C ALA A 186 0.24 -6.20 -17.09
N VAL A 187 1.22 -5.96 -17.97
CA VAL A 187 1.30 -6.68 -19.24
C VAL A 187 2.66 -7.37 -19.33
N GLY A 188 2.61 -8.69 -19.50
CA GLY A 188 3.82 -9.50 -19.72
C GLY A 188 4.44 -9.28 -21.07
N GLU A 189 5.72 -9.61 -21.22
CA GLU A 189 6.45 -9.53 -22.50
C GLU A 189 5.83 -10.43 -23.58
N ASP A 190 5.18 -11.52 -23.16
CA ASP A 190 4.42 -12.40 -24.05
C ASP A 190 3.09 -11.79 -24.52
N GLY A 191 2.71 -10.62 -24.01
CA GLY A 191 1.46 -9.94 -24.28
C GLY A 191 0.28 -10.44 -23.45
N ALA A 192 0.50 -11.31 -22.45
CA ALA A 192 -0.54 -11.66 -21.47
C ALA A 192 -0.86 -10.45 -20.58
N VAL A 193 -2.12 -10.28 -20.23
CA VAL A 193 -2.56 -9.19 -19.35
C VAL A 193 -2.94 -9.78 -18.00
N TYR A 194 -2.36 -9.23 -16.93
CA TYR A 194 -2.64 -9.58 -15.56
C TYR A 194 -3.49 -8.51 -14.91
N VAL A 195 -4.55 -8.93 -14.19
CA VAL A 195 -5.53 -8.02 -13.58
C VAL A 195 -5.74 -8.39 -12.13
N SER A 196 -5.50 -7.46 -11.19
CA SER A 196 -5.83 -7.69 -9.79
C SER A 196 -7.32 -7.52 -9.54
N VAL A 197 -7.92 -8.44 -8.79
CA VAL A 197 -9.30 -8.38 -8.31
C VAL A 197 -9.26 -8.49 -6.80
N GLY A 198 -9.49 -7.38 -6.11
CA GLY A 198 -9.42 -7.33 -4.65
C GLY A 198 -10.58 -8.07 -3.96
N SER A 199 -10.50 -8.19 -2.65
CA SER A 199 -11.54 -8.81 -1.81
C SER A 199 -12.71 -7.85 -1.55
N THR A 200 -13.85 -8.41 -1.18
CA THR A 200 -15.04 -7.61 -0.83
C THR A 200 -14.90 -6.88 0.49
N GLY A 201 -14.05 -7.37 1.41
CA GLY A 201 -13.86 -6.79 2.73
C GLY A 201 -12.56 -7.20 3.39
N ASN A 202 -12.49 -6.95 4.71
CA ASN A 202 -11.32 -7.33 5.51
C ASN A 202 -11.12 -8.84 5.51
N VAL A 203 -12.21 -9.59 5.65
CA VAL A 203 -12.27 -11.07 5.63
C VAL A 203 -13.53 -11.47 4.88
N SER A 204 -13.43 -12.41 3.95
CA SER A 204 -14.56 -12.99 3.22
C SER A 204 -14.18 -14.37 2.68
N GLU A 205 -14.77 -15.41 3.24
CA GLU A 205 -14.62 -16.78 2.74
C GLU A 205 -15.37 -16.97 1.41
N GLU A 206 -16.47 -16.24 1.23
CA GLU A 206 -17.29 -16.26 0.02
C GLU A 206 -16.51 -15.82 -1.23
N ASP A 207 -15.50 -14.95 -1.07
CA ASP A 207 -14.67 -14.50 -2.18
C ASP A 207 -13.92 -15.62 -2.87
N ARG A 208 -13.59 -16.70 -2.14
CA ARG A 208 -12.89 -17.89 -2.66
C ARG A 208 -13.76 -18.78 -3.53
N SER A 209 -15.06 -18.69 -3.37
CA SER A 209 -16.05 -19.48 -4.12
C SER A 209 -16.91 -18.65 -5.07
N ALA A 210 -16.66 -17.34 -5.15
CA ALA A 210 -17.36 -16.44 -6.05
C ALA A 210 -17.03 -16.73 -7.52
N ASP A 211 -17.91 -16.34 -8.42
CA ASP A 211 -17.72 -16.41 -9.87
C ASP A 211 -17.98 -15.03 -10.49
N PRO A 212 -16.94 -14.33 -10.95
CA PRO A 212 -15.51 -14.68 -10.86
C PRO A 212 -14.97 -14.64 -9.43
N GLU A 213 -13.96 -15.50 -9.14
CA GLU A 213 -13.26 -15.55 -7.85
C GLU A 213 -12.62 -14.18 -7.52
N ARG A 214 -12.70 -13.75 -6.25
CA ARG A 214 -12.15 -12.48 -5.75
C ARG A 214 -10.89 -12.72 -4.93
N ALA A 215 -10.22 -11.65 -4.54
CA ALA A 215 -8.90 -11.73 -3.91
C ALA A 215 -7.93 -12.56 -4.78
N THR A 216 -7.86 -12.22 -6.08
CA THR A 216 -7.10 -12.95 -7.09
C THR A 216 -6.32 -12.02 -8.01
N VAL A 217 -5.39 -12.58 -8.75
CA VAL A 217 -4.89 -12.01 -9.99
C VAL A 217 -5.35 -12.90 -11.14
N LEU A 218 -6.07 -12.31 -12.08
CA LEU A 218 -6.50 -12.97 -13.31
C LEU A 218 -5.43 -12.82 -14.40
N ARG A 219 -5.37 -13.77 -15.34
CA ARG A 219 -4.56 -13.71 -16.55
C ARG A 219 -5.45 -13.82 -17.78
N VAL A 220 -5.37 -12.82 -18.64
CA VAL A 220 -5.92 -12.86 -20.00
C VAL A 220 -4.82 -13.33 -20.94
N PRO A 221 -5.04 -14.35 -21.79
CA PRO A 221 -4.04 -14.84 -22.72
C PRO A 221 -3.58 -13.76 -23.74
N PRO A 222 -2.36 -13.88 -24.29
CA PRO A 222 -1.92 -13.04 -25.38
C PRO A 222 -2.93 -13.03 -26.54
N GLY A 223 -3.26 -11.84 -27.05
CA GLY A 223 -4.26 -11.70 -28.13
C GLY A 223 -5.72 -11.69 -27.68
N GLY A 224 -5.99 -11.88 -26.40
CA GLY A 224 -7.33 -11.89 -25.81
C GLY A 224 -7.85 -13.30 -25.48
N GLY A 225 -9.02 -13.37 -24.90
CA GLY A 225 -9.68 -14.62 -24.46
C GLY A 225 -10.27 -14.44 -23.08
N GLU A 226 -10.90 -15.50 -22.55
CA GLU A 226 -11.48 -15.50 -21.21
C GLU A 226 -10.40 -15.35 -20.14
N PRO A 227 -10.58 -14.41 -19.18
CA PRO A 227 -9.72 -14.31 -18.02
C PRO A 227 -9.76 -15.60 -17.19
N ALA A 228 -8.61 -16.06 -16.70
CA ALA A 228 -8.52 -17.20 -15.81
C ALA A 228 -7.72 -16.82 -14.56
N VAL A 229 -8.02 -17.47 -13.43
CA VAL A 229 -7.28 -17.25 -12.17
C VAL A 229 -5.83 -17.66 -12.38
N PHE A 230 -4.92 -16.73 -12.16
CA PHE A 230 -3.48 -16.90 -12.20
C PHE A 230 -2.90 -17.16 -10.82
N ALA A 231 -3.30 -16.31 -9.85
CA ALA A 231 -2.94 -16.46 -8.45
C ALA A 231 -4.15 -16.13 -7.58
N ARG A 232 -4.24 -16.71 -6.39
CA ARG A 232 -5.34 -16.52 -5.46
C ARG A 232 -4.86 -16.19 -4.05
N GLY A 233 -5.80 -15.87 -3.15
CA GLY A 233 -5.44 -15.43 -1.80
C GLY A 233 -4.74 -14.08 -1.77
N VAL A 234 -4.88 -13.29 -2.82
CA VAL A 234 -4.31 -11.94 -2.98
C VAL A 234 -5.34 -10.93 -2.51
N ARG A 235 -5.42 -10.68 -1.20
CA ARG A 235 -6.51 -9.90 -0.58
C ARG A 235 -6.77 -8.56 -1.29
N ASN A 236 -5.77 -7.71 -1.39
CA ASN A 236 -5.85 -6.45 -2.12
C ASN A 236 -4.48 -6.14 -2.76
N GLY A 237 -4.23 -6.75 -3.91
CA GLY A 237 -2.98 -6.64 -4.66
C GLY A 237 -2.97 -5.45 -5.63
N THR A 238 -3.11 -4.23 -5.11
CA THR A 238 -3.11 -3.02 -5.94
C THR A 238 -1.75 -2.70 -6.55
N GLY A 239 -0.66 -3.10 -5.90
CA GLY A 239 0.67 -3.09 -6.51
C GLY A 239 0.84 -4.31 -7.41
N LEU A 240 0.82 -4.13 -8.73
CA LEU A 240 0.98 -5.22 -9.71
C LEU A 240 1.92 -4.76 -10.81
N ALA A 241 3.02 -5.49 -11.00
CA ALA A 241 4.03 -5.16 -12.00
C ALA A 241 4.71 -6.42 -12.55
N VAL A 242 5.35 -6.27 -13.71
CA VAL A 242 6.26 -7.27 -14.28
C VAL A 242 7.68 -6.87 -13.94
N GLY A 243 8.43 -7.79 -13.33
CA GLY A 243 9.82 -7.58 -12.95
C GLY A 243 10.80 -7.69 -14.12
N PRO A 244 12.08 -7.37 -13.90
CA PRO A 244 13.12 -7.36 -14.95
C PRO A 244 13.35 -8.72 -15.62
N ASP A 245 12.98 -9.81 -14.96
CA ASP A 245 13.08 -11.18 -15.48
C ASP A 245 11.77 -11.70 -16.10
N GLY A 246 10.77 -10.81 -16.31
CA GLY A 246 9.45 -11.16 -16.82
C GLY A 246 8.52 -11.79 -15.80
N SER A 247 8.93 -11.94 -14.53
CA SER A 247 8.07 -12.45 -13.46
C SER A 247 7.02 -11.41 -13.03
N VAL A 248 5.86 -11.88 -12.63
CA VAL A 248 4.77 -11.04 -12.13
C VAL A 248 4.90 -10.91 -10.62
N TRP A 249 4.82 -9.67 -10.12
CA TRP A 249 4.91 -9.36 -8.70
C TRP A 249 3.69 -8.59 -8.22
N SER A 250 3.30 -8.82 -6.98
CA SER A 250 2.25 -8.05 -6.33
C SER A 250 2.65 -7.61 -4.94
N ALA A 251 2.43 -6.32 -4.66
CA ALA A 251 2.43 -5.76 -3.32
C ALA A 251 0.99 -5.79 -2.80
N VAL A 252 0.78 -6.51 -1.69
CA VAL A 252 -0.56 -6.86 -1.21
C VAL A 252 -0.83 -6.18 0.12
N ASN A 253 -1.92 -5.42 0.19
CA ASN A 253 -2.45 -4.90 1.44
C ASN A 253 -3.26 -6.01 2.13
N ASN A 254 -2.74 -6.53 3.24
CA ASN A 254 -3.28 -7.69 3.93
C ASN A 254 -4.37 -7.31 4.96
N ARG A 255 -4.88 -8.29 5.72
CA ARG A 255 -6.01 -8.10 6.63
C ARG A 255 -5.63 -7.31 7.90
N ASP A 256 -6.64 -6.67 8.47
CA ASP A 256 -6.59 -6.02 9.77
C ASP A 256 -7.16 -6.92 10.88
N ASN A 257 -6.84 -6.62 12.13
CA ASN A 257 -7.42 -7.25 13.32
C ASN A 257 -7.32 -8.78 13.31
N ILE A 258 -6.14 -9.29 12.99
CA ILE A 258 -5.87 -10.72 13.03
C ILE A 258 -5.91 -11.23 14.48
N ALA A 259 -6.54 -12.40 14.70
CA ALA A 259 -6.50 -13.06 15.99
C ALA A 259 -5.15 -13.79 16.21
N TYR A 260 -4.71 -13.84 17.46
CA TYR A 260 -3.49 -14.56 17.86
C TYR A 260 -3.64 -16.07 17.55
N PRO A 261 -2.76 -16.66 16.75
CA PRO A 261 -2.99 -18.00 16.20
C PRO A 261 -2.47 -19.14 17.06
N TYR A 262 -1.64 -18.87 18.09
CA TYR A 262 -0.93 -19.89 18.84
C TYR A 262 -1.62 -20.24 20.15
N ASP A 263 -1.67 -21.54 20.52
CA ASP A 263 -2.20 -22.03 21.80
C ASP A 263 -1.18 -21.82 22.93
N ARG A 264 -0.93 -20.55 23.25
CA ARG A 264 -0.08 -20.08 24.35
C ARG A 264 -0.37 -18.60 24.63
N ALA A 265 0.14 -18.10 25.76
CA ALA A 265 0.09 -16.68 26.05
C ALA A 265 1.01 -15.87 25.12
N ALA A 266 0.49 -14.77 24.60
CA ALA A 266 1.25 -13.83 23.75
C ALA A 266 2.29 -13.02 24.56
N ASP A 267 2.04 -12.81 25.86
CA ASP A 267 2.96 -12.12 26.80
C ASP A 267 3.80 -13.07 27.66
N GLY A 268 3.55 -14.40 27.53
CA GLY A 268 4.30 -15.42 28.28
C GLY A 268 3.81 -15.63 29.72
N ASP A 269 2.63 -15.13 30.12
CA ASP A 269 2.11 -15.22 31.49
C ASP A 269 1.58 -16.61 31.88
N GLY A 270 1.52 -17.54 30.92
CA GLY A 270 1.18 -18.96 31.14
C GLY A 270 -0.28 -19.34 30.82
N GLY A 271 -1.05 -18.44 30.23
CA GLY A 271 -2.40 -18.71 29.70
C GLY A 271 -2.38 -19.18 28.24
N SER A 272 -3.52 -19.06 27.56
CA SER A 272 -3.65 -19.18 26.11
C SER A 272 -4.51 -18.04 25.59
N ASP A 273 -3.95 -17.26 24.68
CA ASP A 273 -4.63 -16.14 24.04
C ASP A 273 -5.09 -16.50 22.61
N GLN A 274 -5.06 -17.78 22.27
CA GLN A 274 -5.47 -18.22 20.93
C GLN A 274 -6.90 -17.78 20.61
N GLY A 275 -7.06 -17.12 19.48
CA GLY A 275 -8.34 -16.61 19.00
C GLY A 275 -8.67 -15.20 19.50
N GLU A 276 -7.87 -14.62 20.39
CA GLU A 276 -8.05 -13.23 20.84
C GLU A 276 -7.39 -12.24 19.85
N VAL A 277 -8.02 -11.08 19.68
CA VAL A 277 -7.46 -9.97 18.90
C VAL A 277 -6.70 -9.07 19.87
N LEU A 278 -5.38 -9.17 19.85
CA LEU A 278 -4.51 -8.46 20.76
C LEU A 278 -3.83 -7.28 20.05
N ASP A 279 -3.99 -6.07 20.54
CA ASP A 279 -3.42 -4.85 19.93
C ASP A 279 -1.91 -4.97 19.68
N ALA A 280 -1.17 -5.58 20.62
CA ALA A 280 0.26 -5.77 20.50
C ALA A 280 0.65 -6.74 19.36
N TYR A 281 -0.14 -7.81 19.16
CA TYR A 281 0.06 -8.75 18.07
C TYR A 281 -0.38 -8.14 16.73
N VAL A 282 -1.54 -7.52 16.70
CA VAL A 282 -2.07 -6.83 15.50
C VAL A 282 -1.09 -5.77 15.00
N ALA A 283 -0.41 -5.04 15.88
CA ALA A 283 0.54 -4.00 15.47
C ALA A 283 1.62 -4.50 14.50
N ASP A 284 2.05 -5.74 14.62
CA ASP A 284 3.15 -6.32 13.85
C ASP A 284 2.72 -7.47 12.92
N HIS A 285 1.40 -7.85 12.92
CA HIS A 285 0.87 -8.99 12.14
C HIS A 285 -0.44 -8.65 11.41
N PRO A 286 -0.67 -9.34 10.26
CA PRO A 286 0.30 -10.14 9.50
C PRO A 286 1.24 -9.20 8.71
N LEU A 287 2.36 -9.71 8.21
CA LEU A 287 3.15 -8.95 7.26
C LEU A 287 2.36 -8.72 5.96
N GLU A 288 2.70 -7.69 5.22
CA GLU A 288 2.12 -7.40 3.91
C GLU A 288 3.00 -7.97 2.80
N PRO A 289 2.50 -8.93 2.00
CA PRO A 289 3.30 -9.61 1.00
C PRO A 289 3.79 -8.69 -0.13
N LEU A 290 5.05 -8.84 -0.51
CA LEU A 290 5.60 -8.46 -1.80
C LEU A 290 5.99 -9.76 -2.49
N ALA A 291 5.05 -10.36 -3.21
CA ALA A 291 5.12 -11.74 -3.63
C ALA A 291 5.27 -11.89 -5.15
N ARG A 292 6.11 -12.84 -5.55
CA ARG A 292 6.21 -13.31 -6.93
C ARG A 292 5.03 -14.23 -7.23
N LEU A 293 4.25 -13.89 -8.24
CA LEU A 293 3.09 -14.66 -8.65
C LEU A 293 3.43 -15.62 -9.78
N THR A 294 2.93 -16.85 -9.66
CA THR A 294 3.02 -17.88 -10.69
C THR A 294 1.66 -18.52 -10.89
N GLN A 295 1.47 -19.24 -11.98
CA GLN A 295 0.22 -19.96 -12.23
C GLN A 295 -0.08 -20.94 -11.09
N GLY A 296 -1.23 -20.75 -10.44
CA GLY A 296 -1.68 -21.56 -9.33
C GLY A 296 -1.13 -21.16 -7.95
N ARG A 297 -0.30 -20.09 -7.85
CA ARG A 297 0.15 -19.54 -6.57
C ARG A 297 -1.03 -19.18 -5.69
N ASP A 298 -0.97 -19.55 -4.40
CA ASP A 298 -1.92 -19.14 -3.38
C ASP A 298 -1.16 -18.39 -2.26
N LEU A 299 -1.63 -17.16 -1.93
CA LEU A 299 -1.11 -16.34 -0.82
C LEU A 299 -1.96 -16.50 0.46
N GLY A 300 -2.83 -17.48 0.49
CA GLY A 300 -3.48 -17.99 1.71
C GLY A 300 -4.75 -17.27 2.15
N TRP A 301 -4.92 -15.97 1.86
CA TRP A 301 -6.08 -15.22 2.35
C TRP A 301 -7.42 -15.86 1.88
N PRO A 302 -8.46 -15.97 2.71
CA PRO A 302 -8.57 -15.50 4.11
C PRO A 302 -8.15 -16.53 5.16
N TYR A 303 -7.66 -17.72 4.78
CA TYR A 303 -7.46 -18.87 5.64
C TYR A 303 -6.07 -18.95 6.28
N CYS A 304 -5.08 -18.34 5.64
CA CYS A 304 -3.69 -18.32 6.09
C CYS A 304 -3.11 -16.90 5.96
N ASN A 305 -2.22 -16.55 6.89
CA ASN A 305 -1.54 -15.25 6.89
C ASN A 305 -0.03 -15.46 6.93
N PRO A 306 0.76 -14.68 6.19
CA PRO A 306 2.22 -14.78 6.29
C PRO A 306 2.69 -14.22 7.62
N ASP A 307 3.55 -14.99 8.30
CA ASP A 307 4.01 -14.74 9.66
C ASP A 307 5.41 -14.10 9.68
N PRO A 308 5.57 -12.86 10.18
CA PRO A 308 6.86 -12.21 10.26
C PRO A 308 7.75 -12.74 11.39
N ASP A 309 7.24 -13.50 12.36
CA ASP A 309 8.01 -13.98 13.50
C ASP A 309 9.13 -14.93 13.08
N ALA A 310 10.39 -14.61 13.46
CA ALA A 310 11.52 -15.52 13.25
C ALA A 310 11.35 -16.84 14.01
N GLU A 311 10.75 -16.75 15.19
CA GLU A 311 10.38 -17.87 16.05
C GLU A 311 8.87 -17.83 16.31
N PRO A 312 8.04 -18.49 15.47
CA PRO A 312 6.58 -18.40 15.50
C PRO A 312 5.97 -18.63 16.88
N GLY A 313 5.16 -17.71 17.35
CA GLY A 313 4.48 -17.76 18.65
C GLY A 313 5.39 -17.61 19.86
N VAL A 314 6.63 -17.20 19.71
CA VAL A 314 7.53 -16.88 20.83
C VAL A 314 7.40 -15.40 21.17
N PRO A 315 7.00 -15.04 22.41
CA PRO A 315 6.88 -13.64 22.80
C PRO A 315 8.19 -12.86 22.58
N GLY A 316 8.08 -11.71 21.88
CA GLY A 316 9.24 -10.88 21.55
C GLY A 316 10.16 -11.47 20.48
N SER A 317 9.68 -12.42 19.68
CA SER A 317 10.39 -12.91 18.49
C SER A 317 10.83 -11.76 17.60
N PRO A 318 12.06 -11.77 17.06
CA PRO A 318 12.46 -10.81 16.04
C PRO A 318 11.59 -10.93 14.80
N LEU A 319 11.26 -9.80 14.18
CA LEU A 319 10.51 -9.78 12.91
C LEU A 319 11.47 -9.94 11.73
N VAL A 320 11.12 -10.82 10.81
CA VAL A 320 11.83 -11.09 9.55
C VAL A 320 10.82 -11.01 8.41
N TYR A 321 11.21 -10.46 7.27
CA TYR A 321 10.27 -10.19 6.18
C TYR A 321 10.58 -10.96 4.88
N ALA A 322 11.73 -11.61 4.78
CA ALA A 322 12.09 -12.47 3.65
C ALA A 322 11.79 -13.94 3.94
N ASP A 323 11.38 -14.70 2.92
CA ASP A 323 11.09 -16.14 2.97
C ASP A 323 10.14 -16.54 4.12
N ARG A 324 9.01 -15.83 4.23
CA ARG A 324 8.10 -16.01 5.36
C ARG A 324 7.06 -17.09 5.13
N PRO A 325 6.96 -18.07 6.08
CA PRO A 325 5.94 -19.08 6.06
C PRO A 325 4.56 -18.47 6.37
N PHE A 326 3.55 -19.29 6.19
CA PHE A 326 2.19 -18.94 6.56
C PHE A 326 1.80 -19.55 7.90
N VAL A 327 0.99 -18.84 8.66
CA VAL A 327 0.31 -19.31 9.86
C VAL A 327 -1.19 -19.37 9.59
N ARG A 328 -1.85 -20.31 10.25
CA ARG A 328 -3.29 -20.48 10.13
C ARG A 328 -4.06 -19.31 10.72
N ASP A 329 -5.05 -18.81 9.97
CA ASP A 329 -6.02 -17.88 10.49
C ASP A 329 -7.06 -18.64 11.34
N VAL A 330 -7.04 -18.43 12.65
CA VAL A 330 -7.92 -19.21 13.58
C VAL A 330 -9.38 -18.73 13.57
N GLN A 331 -9.68 -17.63 12.89
CA GLN A 331 -11.05 -17.13 12.74
C GLN A 331 -11.77 -17.77 11.54
N THR A 332 -11.04 -18.09 10.48
CA THR A 332 -11.59 -18.62 9.22
C THR A 332 -11.14 -20.03 8.89
N ASN A 333 -10.10 -20.54 9.55
CA ASN A 333 -9.51 -21.86 9.33
C ASN A 333 -9.13 -22.51 10.66
N ALA A 334 -10.08 -22.53 11.61
CA ALA A 334 -9.82 -22.88 13.02
C ALA A 334 -9.25 -24.29 13.22
N ASP A 335 -9.67 -25.27 12.42
CA ASP A 335 -9.23 -26.67 12.47
C ASP A 335 -8.22 -27.03 11.38
N GLY A 336 -7.88 -26.09 10.47
CA GLY A 336 -6.98 -26.31 9.34
C GLY A 336 -7.59 -27.06 8.17
N ALA A 337 -8.92 -27.23 8.15
CA ALA A 337 -9.60 -28.01 7.11
C ALA A 337 -9.81 -27.21 5.80
N GLU A 338 -9.86 -25.88 5.87
CA GLU A 338 -10.12 -25.04 4.70
C GLU A 338 -8.89 -24.90 3.79
N LEU A 339 -7.70 -24.74 4.38
CA LEU A 339 -6.44 -24.64 3.65
C LEU A 339 -5.27 -25.09 4.53
N ASP A 340 -4.43 -25.96 3.99
CA ASP A 340 -3.16 -26.35 4.62
C ASP A 340 -2.12 -25.23 4.42
N CYS A 341 -1.89 -24.43 5.47
CA CYS A 341 -0.98 -23.30 5.43
C CYS A 341 0.49 -23.73 5.31
N ASP A 342 0.85 -24.90 5.81
CA ASP A 342 2.22 -25.43 5.74
C ASP A 342 2.57 -25.89 4.31
N ALA A 343 1.57 -26.16 3.47
CA ALA A 343 1.76 -26.52 2.07
C ALA A 343 1.99 -25.30 1.15
N LEU A 344 1.73 -24.09 1.65
CA LEU A 344 1.93 -22.87 0.87
C LEU A 344 3.42 -22.53 0.77
N ALA A 345 3.85 -22.17 -0.45
CA ALA A 345 5.22 -21.70 -0.62
C ALA A 345 5.42 -20.35 0.11
N PRO A 346 6.54 -20.15 0.85
CA PRO A 346 6.81 -18.94 1.58
C PRO A 346 6.69 -17.67 0.72
N VAL A 347 6.37 -16.54 1.36
CA VAL A 347 6.39 -15.23 0.71
C VAL A 347 7.83 -14.79 0.54
N GLU A 348 8.21 -14.43 -0.68
CA GLU A 348 9.58 -14.10 -1.06
C GLU A 348 10.13 -12.90 -0.28
N GLN A 349 9.30 -11.84 -0.17
CA GLN A 349 9.61 -10.62 0.56
C GLN A 349 8.33 -10.01 1.13
N GLY A 350 8.45 -9.22 2.18
CA GLY A 350 7.32 -8.56 2.79
C GLY A 350 7.64 -7.17 3.31
N MET A 351 6.59 -6.46 3.60
CA MET A 351 6.58 -5.18 4.29
C MET A 351 6.02 -5.39 5.69
N GLY A 352 6.41 -4.56 6.64
CA GLY A 352 5.84 -4.64 7.99
C GLY A 352 4.32 -4.46 7.95
N ALA A 353 3.63 -5.04 8.93
CA ALA A 353 2.19 -4.99 9.05
C ALA A 353 1.62 -3.58 8.91
N HIS A 354 0.44 -3.48 8.29
CA HIS A 354 -0.29 -2.23 8.10
C HIS A 354 0.47 -1.14 7.31
N SER A 355 1.42 -1.54 6.45
CA SER A 355 2.11 -0.62 5.53
C SER A 355 1.14 0.01 4.53
N ALA A 356 0.06 -0.68 4.19
CA ALA A 356 -0.89 -0.33 3.14
C ALA A 356 -0.19 -0.04 1.80
N PRO A 357 0.54 -1.03 1.22
CA PRO A 357 1.18 -0.87 -0.08
C PRO A 357 0.13 -0.68 -1.18
N LEU A 358 0.41 0.21 -2.12
CA LEU A 358 -0.52 0.55 -3.20
C LEU A 358 0.08 0.32 -4.58
N GLY A 359 0.96 1.22 -5.06
CA GLY A 359 1.58 1.09 -6.37
C GLY A 359 2.89 0.31 -6.31
N LEU A 360 3.18 -0.45 -7.35
CA LEU A 360 4.44 -1.18 -7.55
C LEU A 360 4.97 -0.90 -8.95
N SER A 361 6.24 -0.56 -9.05
CA SER A 361 6.99 -0.49 -10.30
C SER A 361 8.40 -0.99 -10.12
N PHE A 362 9.12 -1.20 -11.21
CA PHE A 362 10.55 -1.49 -11.19
C PHE A 362 11.32 -0.30 -11.76
N ALA A 363 12.48 -0.03 -11.15
CA ALA A 363 13.44 0.98 -11.58
C ALA A 363 14.77 0.29 -11.94
N GLU A 364 15.49 0.88 -12.88
CA GLU A 364 16.78 0.37 -13.37
C GLU A 364 17.88 1.41 -13.12
N ASP A 365 19.06 0.94 -12.81
CA ASP A 365 20.26 1.77 -12.70
C ASP A 365 20.12 3.01 -11.78
N LEU A 366 19.34 2.95 -10.70
CA LEU A 366 19.30 4.04 -9.72
C LEU A 366 20.71 4.27 -9.15
N PRO A 367 21.15 5.53 -8.94
CA PRO A 367 22.53 5.83 -8.61
C PRO A 367 22.96 5.35 -7.23
N GLY A 368 24.28 5.24 -7.06
CA GLY A 368 24.92 4.81 -5.81
C GLY A 368 24.71 3.32 -5.54
N PRO A 369 24.43 2.92 -4.31
CA PRO A 369 24.25 1.51 -3.95
C PRO A 369 22.86 0.95 -4.25
N LEU A 370 21.92 1.77 -4.76
CA LEU A 370 20.56 1.36 -5.07
C LEU A 370 20.52 0.38 -6.25
N GLY A 371 20.97 0.79 -7.46
CA GLY A 371 20.89 -0.05 -8.65
C GLY A 371 19.46 -0.35 -9.07
N ASP A 372 19.22 -1.57 -9.57
CA ASP A 372 17.90 -2.04 -9.96
C ASP A 372 17.05 -2.41 -8.73
N GLY A 373 15.75 -2.22 -8.81
CA GLY A 373 14.87 -2.61 -7.72
C GLY A 373 13.40 -2.25 -7.92
N ALA A 374 12.58 -2.73 -6.97
CA ALA A 374 11.18 -2.41 -6.94
C ALA A 374 10.92 -1.15 -6.10
N LEU A 375 10.03 -0.28 -6.59
CA LEU A 375 9.50 0.89 -5.91
C LEU A 375 8.06 0.58 -5.46
N VAL A 376 7.78 0.79 -4.17
CA VAL A 376 6.45 0.56 -3.59
C VAL A 376 5.98 1.82 -2.87
N GLY A 377 4.80 2.31 -3.21
CA GLY A 377 4.13 3.36 -2.45
C GLY A 377 3.52 2.78 -1.18
N ILE A 378 4.02 3.19 -0.02
CA ILE A 378 3.54 2.82 1.31
C ILE A 378 2.64 3.94 1.82
N HIS A 379 1.33 3.66 1.93
CA HIS A 379 0.34 4.67 2.30
C HIS A 379 0.26 4.94 3.82
N GLY A 380 0.90 4.09 4.63
CA GLY A 380 1.01 4.19 6.08
C GLY A 380 -0.19 3.64 6.83
N SER A 381 0.03 3.28 8.10
CA SER A 381 -0.93 2.50 8.90
C SER A 381 -2.07 3.34 9.48
N TRP A 382 -3.22 2.69 9.72
CA TRP A 382 -4.27 3.19 10.62
C TRP A 382 -4.47 2.24 11.83
N ASN A 383 -4.18 0.95 11.68
CA ASN A 383 -4.45 -0.10 12.66
C ASN A 383 -3.18 -0.55 13.40
N ARG A 384 -2.36 0.42 13.82
CA ARG A 384 -1.09 0.17 14.49
C ARG A 384 -0.71 1.30 15.43
N GLN A 385 -0.09 0.98 16.57
CA GLN A 385 0.54 1.95 17.48
C GLN A 385 1.99 1.50 17.81
N PRO A 386 3.01 2.35 17.60
CA PRO A 386 2.94 3.67 16.94
C PRO A 386 2.58 3.53 15.45
N PRO A 387 1.95 4.55 14.85
CA PRO A 387 1.55 4.50 13.45
C PRO A 387 2.77 4.41 12.54
N ARG A 388 2.70 3.56 11.51
CA ARG A 388 3.72 3.48 10.47
C ARG A 388 3.59 4.70 9.54
N PRO A 389 4.67 5.48 9.34
CA PRO A 389 4.63 6.64 8.45
C PRO A 389 4.48 6.22 6.99
N PRO A 390 3.87 7.08 6.15
CA PRO A 390 3.90 6.93 4.69
C PRO A 390 5.32 7.11 4.14
N GLU A 391 5.65 6.34 3.10
CA GLU A 391 6.96 6.40 2.44
C GLU A 391 6.90 5.85 1.01
N VAL A 392 7.93 6.08 0.21
CA VAL A 392 8.27 5.24 -0.93
C VAL A 392 9.32 4.26 -0.46
N ALA A 393 8.99 2.97 -0.50
CA ALA A 393 9.93 1.90 -0.22
C ALA A 393 10.65 1.45 -1.49
N PHE A 394 11.92 1.09 -1.35
CA PHE A 394 12.76 0.49 -2.37
C PHE A 394 13.20 -0.91 -1.93
N PHE A 395 13.13 -1.87 -2.83
CA PHE A 395 13.59 -3.24 -2.63
C PHE A 395 14.63 -3.56 -3.72
N PRO A 396 15.92 -3.68 -3.40
CA PRO A 396 16.94 -3.93 -4.41
C PRO A 396 16.71 -5.26 -5.12
N TRP A 397 16.83 -5.26 -6.46
CA TRP A 397 16.76 -6.46 -7.28
C TRP A 397 18.13 -7.12 -7.36
N ARG A 398 18.25 -8.36 -6.88
CA ARG A 398 19.52 -9.10 -6.89
C ARG A 398 19.24 -10.59 -7.08
N ASP A 399 20.03 -11.23 -7.95
CA ASP A 399 19.98 -12.69 -8.17
C ASP A 399 18.57 -13.23 -8.52
N GLY A 400 17.75 -12.40 -9.21
CA GLY A 400 16.39 -12.76 -9.62
C GLY A 400 15.34 -12.65 -8.50
N GLY A 401 15.64 -11.92 -7.42
CA GLY A 401 14.74 -11.67 -6.30
C GLY A 401 14.85 -10.26 -5.72
N LEU A 402 13.98 -9.96 -4.77
CA LEU A 402 13.96 -8.69 -4.07
C LEU A 402 14.64 -8.82 -2.69
N GLY A 403 15.56 -7.92 -2.39
CA GLY A 403 16.21 -7.80 -1.09
C GLY A 403 15.37 -7.03 -0.08
N ASP A 404 15.97 -6.74 1.08
CA ASP A 404 15.27 -6.06 2.19
C ASP A 404 14.82 -4.65 1.85
N GLN A 405 13.69 -4.26 2.45
CA GLN A 405 13.10 -2.93 2.32
C GLN A 405 14.08 -1.83 2.77
N GLN A 406 14.15 -0.79 1.96
CA GLN A 406 14.82 0.48 2.27
C GLN A 406 13.83 1.62 2.02
N THR A 407 13.90 2.70 2.80
CA THR A 407 13.16 3.92 2.49
C THR A 407 13.89 4.69 1.41
N LEU A 408 13.19 5.06 0.32
CA LEU A 408 13.72 5.95 -0.72
C LEU A 408 13.23 7.39 -0.52
N LEU A 409 11.98 7.58 -0.08
CA LEU A 409 11.39 8.89 0.23
C LEU A 409 10.50 8.76 1.44
N GLY A 410 10.80 9.50 2.48
CA GLY A 410 10.02 9.57 3.72
C GLY A 410 9.76 11.01 4.16
N GLY A 411 9.26 11.20 5.41
CA GLY A 411 9.03 12.52 5.99
C GLY A 411 7.61 13.06 5.80
N PHE A 412 6.64 12.22 5.39
CA PHE A 412 5.24 12.62 5.18
C PHE A 412 4.38 12.67 6.44
N GLN A 413 4.96 12.40 7.59
CA GLN A 413 4.28 12.38 8.88
C GLN A 413 5.08 13.16 9.91
N ASP A 414 4.40 14.08 10.61
CA ASP A 414 4.98 14.88 11.68
C ASP A 414 5.20 14.07 12.96
N ALA A 415 5.91 14.63 13.93
CA ALA A 415 6.25 13.95 15.19
C ALA A 415 5.02 13.60 16.05
N ASP A 416 3.92 14.31 15.90
CA ASP A 416 2.63 14.06 16.55
C ASP A 416 1.75 13.02 15.80
N GLY A 417 2.25 12.49 14.67
CA GLY A 417 1.57 11.51 13.84
C GLY A 417 0.64 12.10 12.78
N ALA A 418 0.53 13.42 12.66
CA ALA A 418 -0.21 14.08 11.59
C ALA A 418 0.48 13.85 10.23
N ARG A 419 -0.29 13.56 9.20
CA ARG A 419 0.21 13.28 7.85
C ARG A 419 -0.15 14.40 6.91
N TRP A 420 0.85 14.99 6.26
CA TRP A 420 0.66 16.00 5.24
C TRP A 420 0.69 15.43 3.81
N GLY A 421 1.18 14.19 3.64
CA GLY A 421 1.21 13.47 2.38
C GLY A 421 1.10 11.96 2.57
N ARG A 422 0.69 11.26 1.51
CA ARG A 422 0.56 9.80 1.46
C ARG A 422 0.90 9.28 0.06
N PRO A 423 2.16 8.89 -0.19
CA PRO A 423 2.59 8.31 -1.46
C PRO A 423 1.74 7.11 -1.87
N VAL A 424 1.39 7.06 -3.15
CA VAL A 424 0.62 5.97 -3.75
C VAL A 424 1.47 5.11 -4.65
N MET A 425 2.22 5.73 -5.57
CA MET A 425 3.06 5.04 -6.55
C MET A 425 4.30 5.87 -6.85
N ALA A 426 5.41 5.20 -7.06
CA ALA A 426 6.63 5.79 -7.58
C ALA A 426 6.97 5.12 -8.91
N VAL A 427 7.41 5.90 -9.92
CA VAL A 427 7.83 5.40 -11.23
C VAL A 427 9.08 6.16 -11.69
N GLN A 428 10.05 5.46 -12.23
CA GLN A 428 11.22 6.07 -12.84
C GLN A 428 10.85 6.71 -14.19
N GLY A 429 11.28 7.94 -14.40
CA GLY A 429 11.05 8.68 -15.63
C GLY A 429 12.16 8.49 -16.67
N PRO A 430 11.91 8.93 -17.91
CA PRO A 430 12.90 8.84 -18.99
C PRO A 430 14.12 9.77 -18.77
N ASP A 431 14.10 10.59 -17.74
CA ASP A 431 15.17 11.50 -17.30
C ASP A 431 15.91 10.98 -16.05
N ASP A 432 15.79 9.70 -15.76
CA ASP A 432 16.34 9.01 -14.58
C ASP A 432 15.79 9.50 -13.21
N ALA A 433 14.90 10.50 -13.20
CA ALA A 433 14.23 10.93 -11.98
C ALA A 433 13.12 9.95 -11.57
N VAL A 434 12.77 9.92 -10.28
CA VAL A 434 11.63 9.15 -9.77
C VAL A 434 10.46 10.09 -9.53
N TYR A 435 9.30 9.74 -10.09
CA TYR A 435 8.06 10.51 -9.96
C TYR A 435 7.11 9.78 -9.00
N VAL A 436 6.59 10.52 -8.02
CA VAL A 436 5.79 9.94 -6.93
C VAL A 436 4.42 10.59 -6.89
N THR A 437 3.36 9.81 -7.03
CA THR A 437 1.98 10.28 -6.86
C THR A 437 1.57 10.24 -5.40
N ASP A 438 0.77 11.23 -4.98
CA ASP A 438 0.25 11.38 -3.62
C ASP A 438 -1.22 11.81 -3.67
N ASP A 439 -2.12 10.96 -3.17
CA ASP A 439 -3.57 11.22 -3.24
C ASP A 439 -4.08 12.10 -2.09
N ALA A 440 -3.36 12.16 -0.97
CA ALA A 440 -3.71 12.98 0.17
C ALA A 440 -3.27 14.43 -0.02
N ALA A 441 -2.04 14.65 -0.49
CA ALA A 441 -1.51 15.97 -0.81
C ALA A 441 -2.01 16.49 -2.16
N GLY A 442 -2.58 15.65 -3.02
CA GLY A 442 -2.98 16.02 -4.39
C GLY A 442 -1.79 16.44 -5.23
N ALA A 443 -0.75 15.61 -5.27
CA ALA A 443 0.55 15.98 -5.79
C ALA A 443 1.19 14.88 -6.65
N VAL A 444 2.11 15.31 -7.51
CA VAL A 444 3.18 14.48 -8.08
C VAL A 444 4.50 15.13 -7.71
N TYR A 445 5.35 14.40 -7.00
CA TYR A 445 6.71 14.84 -6.68
C TYR A 445 7.69 14.33 -7.74
N ARG A 446 8.78 15.08 -7.95
CA ARG A 446 9.92 14.67 -8.78
C ARG A 446 11.16 14.60 -7.91
N MET A 447 11.72 13.41 -7.79
CA MET A 447 12.98 13.14 -7.08
C MET A 447 14.11 13.05 -8.10
N VAL A 448 15.10 13.89 -7.95
CA VAL A 448 16.26 13.94 -8.87
C VAL A 448 17.47 13.34 -8.15
N PRO A 449 18.07 12.28 -8.71
CA PRO A 449 19.30 11.73 -8.17
C PRO A 449 20.48 12.69 -8.37
N PRO A 450 21.60 12.51 -7.61
CA PRO A 450 22.82 13.26 -7.86
C PRO A 450 23.35 13.00 -9.26
N ALA A 451 23.98 14.00 -9.87
CA ALA A 451 24.62 13.83 -11.18
C ALA A 451 25.69 12.73 -11.11
N ARG A 452 25.69 11.85 -12.11
CA ARG A 452 26.66 10.75 -12.22
C ARG A 452 28.08 11.27 -12.45
#